data_891a5f5025b57f68bd75c90e56f8e72b
#
_entry.id   891a5f5025b57f68bd75c90e56f8e72b
#
_cell.length_a   1.000
_cell.length_b   1.000
_cell.length_c   1.000
_cell.angle_alpha   90.00
_cell.angle_beta   90.00
_cell.angle_gamma   90.00
#
_symmetry.space_group_name_H-M   'P 1'
#
loop_
_entity.id
_entity.type
_entity.pdbx_description
1 polymer ?
#
loop_
_entity_poly.entity_id
_entity_poly.type
_entity_poly.pdbx_seq_one_letter_code
_entity_poly.pdbx_strand_id
1 'polypeptide(L)'
;MTRNTGTRNTWARNTWTLSADHVDLRRPVRKPRPVEIGALPQRLTLDLARTALVAVDLQNDFCHPDGWLASIGVDVSGAAAPIAALASALPGLRAAGVPVVWLNWGNRPDRADLPPGVRHVYDPDGASTGIGDPLPGGSRVLELGSWSAGLVDELVPEPGDLHVAKHRMSGFPGTVLDAVLRNLRVDTLLFAGVNTDQCVYATLVDAANLGYDVVLVEDLCGTTSPGFCTDATLYNVRQCFGFTTTSADLRAGLDTQEP
;
A
#
# COMPACT_ATOMS: atom_id res chain seq x y z
N MET A 1 -4.38 5.39 36.17
CA MET A 1 -4.99 4.13 35.69
C MET A 1 -4.75 4.03 34.19
N THR A 2 -3.72 3.31 33.81
CA THR A 2 -3.39 3.04 32.40
C THR A 2 -4.29 1.90 31.92
N ARG A 3 -5.23 2.21 31.04
CA ARG A 3 -6.01 1.18 30.32
C ARG A 3 -5.07 0.52 29.30
N ASN A 4 -4.52 -0.63 29.66
CA ASN A 4 -3.82 -1.49 28.73
C ASN A 4 -4.89 -2.32 27.98
N THR A 5 -5.44 -1.78 26.90
CA THR A 5 -6.24 -2.57 25.96
C THR A 5 -5.27 -3.07 24.89
N GLY A 6 -5.11 -4.39 24.79
CA GLY A 6 -4.14 -5.10 23.95
C GLY A 6 -4.26 -4.93 22.42
N THR A 7 -4.79 -3.83 21.94
CA THR A 7 -4.67 -3.36 20.55
C THR A 7 -3.34 -2.64 20.40
N ARG A 8 -2.50 -3.08 19.47
CA ARG A 8 -1.26 -2.38 19.11
C ARG A 8 -1.60 -0.93 18.79
N ASN A 9 -1.33 -0.05 19.76
CA ASN A 9 -1.72 1.35 19.66
C ASN A 9 -0.72 2.09 18.76
N THR A 10 -1.00 2.14 17.45
CA THR A 10 -0.23 2.91 16.47
C THR A 10 -0.11 4.39 16.88
N TRP A 11 -1.06 4.90 17.64
CA TRP A 11 -1.09 6.28 18.16
C TRP A 11 0.04 6.56 19.19
N ALA A 12 0.54 5.54 19.88
CA ALA A 12 1.66 5.71 20.82
C ALA A 12 2.99 6.12 20.16
N ARG A 13 3.04 6.10 18.83
CA ARG A 13 4.26 6.43 18.07
C ARG A 13 4.62 7.94 18.11
N ASN A 14 3.65 8.82 18.29
CA ASN A 14 3.84 10.27 18.28
C ASN A 14 2.96 10.93 19.36
N THR A 15 3.38 10.86 20.60
CA THR A 15 2.64 11.39 21.76
C THR A 15 3.51 12.33 22.59
N TRP A 16 2.84 13.16 23.37
CA TRP A 16 3.44 13.96 24.43
C TRP A 16 3.23 13.29 25.78
N THR A 17 4.07 13.63 26.76
CA THR A 17 3.79 13.29 28.15
C THR A 17 3.08 14.48 28.81
N LEU A 18 1.96 14.21 29.47
CA LEU A 18 1.08 15.24 30.02
C LEU A 18 0.92 15.05 31.52
N SER A 19 0.95 16.18 32.26
CA SER A 19 0.49 16.29 33.64
C SER A 19 -0.48 17.47 33.77
N ALA A 20 -0.98 17.75 34.98
CA ALA A 20 -1.92 18.84 35.18
C ALA A 20 -1.33 20.24 34.94
N ASP A 21 -0.01 20.36 35.12
CA ASP A 21 0.74 21.63 35.11
C ASP A 21 1.88 21.66 34.08
N HIS A 22 2.15 20.54 33.39
CA HIS A 22 3.28 20.44 32.48
C HIS A 22 2.98 19.57 31.25
N VAL A 23 3.48 20.02 30.09
CA VAL A 23 3.49 19.25 28.84
C VAL A 23 4.92 19.09 28.38
N ASP A 24 5.39 17.85 28.32
CA ASP A 24 6.67 17.52 27.71
C ASP A 24 6.46 17.21 26.21
N LEU A 25 6.94 18.11 25.36
CA LEU A 25 6.80 18.01 23.90
C LEU A 25 7.80 17.04 23.26
N ARG A 26 8.74 16.50 24.01
CA ARG A 26 9.67 15.49 23.50
C ARG A 26 8.87 14.25 23.09
N ARG A 27 9.23 13.69 21.95
CA ARG A 27 8.63 12.42 21.49
C ARG A 27 9.33 11.24 22.17
N PRO A 28 8.60 10.14 22.44
CA PRO A 28 9.23 8.91 22.90
C PRO A 28 10.41 8.52 22.01
N VAL A 29 11.54 8.22 22.63
CA VAL A 29 12.70 7.68 21.91
C VAL A 29 12.35 6.26 21.46
N ARG A 30 12.41 6.03 20.16
CA ARG A 30 12.20 4.70 19.58
C ARG A 30 13.57 4.07 19.35
N LYS A 31 13.82 2.96 20.03
CA LYS A 31 15.03 2.18 19.79
C LYS A 31 14.94 1.60 18.37
N PRO A 32 16.00 1.72 17.56
CA PRO A 32 16.07 1.04 16.28
C PRO A 32 15.87 -0.47 16.46
N ARG A 33 15.20 -1.07 15.48
CA ARG A 33 15.03 -2.51 15.36
C ARG A 33 15.58 -2.96 14.00
N PRO A 34 16.92 -3.04 13.88
CA PRO A 34 17.55 -3.33 12.61
C PRO A 34 17.29 -4.77 12.18
N VAL A 35 17.00 -4.96 10.91
CA VAL A 35 16.91 -6.27 10.27
C VAL A 35 17.61 -6.22 8.91
N GLU A 36 18.50 -7.21 8.67
CA GLU A 36 19.15 -7.35 7.37
C GLU A 36 18.30 -8.19 6.43
N ILE A 37 18.13 -7.72 5.19
CA ILE A 37 17.41 -8.43 4.12
C ILE A 37 18.23 -8.46 2.84
N GLY A 38 18.04 -9.53 2.03
CA GLY A 38 18.47 -9.57 0.64
C GLY A 38 17.68 -8.52 -0.17
N ALA A 39 18.39 -7.74 -0.98
CA ALA A 39 17.77 -6.72 -1.84
C ALA A 39 18.67 -6.37 -3.02
N LEU A 40 18.12 -5.70 -4.02
CA LEU A 40 18.84 -5.17 -5.18
C LEU A 40 18.70 -3.63 -5.21
N PRO A 41 19.75 -2.89 -5.62
CA PRO A 41 21.06 -3.39 -6.06
C PRO A 41 22.02 -3.78 -4.92
N GLN A 42 21.69 -3.52 -3.64
CA GLN A 42 22.50 -3.91 -2.47
C GLN A 42 21.63 -4.52 -1.39
N ARG A 43 22.24 -5.31 -0.48
CA ARG A 43 21.60 -5.74 0.77
C ARG A 43 21.21 -4.53 1.61
N LEU A 44 20.10 -4.65 2.33
CA LEU A 44 19.58 -3.58 3.18
C LEU A 44 19.60 -3.96 4.66
N THR A 45 19.81 -2.96 5.50
CA THR A 45 19.40 -3.00 6.91
C THR A 45 18.21 -2.07 7.10
N LEU A 46 17.04 -2.64 7.36
CA LEU A 46 15.82 -1.89 7.66
C LEU A 46 15.72 -1.60 9.16
N ASP A 47 15.15 -0.45 9.51
CA ASP A 47 14.68 -0.21 10.89
C ASP A 47 13.17 -0.49 10.94
N LEU A 48 12.77 -1.67 11.45
CA LEU A 48 11.35 -2.06 11.58
C LEU A 48 10.56 -1.07 12.44
N ALA A 49 11.22 -0.34 13.34
CA ALA A 49 10.54 0.69 14.13
C ALA A 49 10.09 1.88 13.30
N ARG A 50 10.67 2.09 12.11
CA ARG A 50 10.39 3.20 11.18
C ARG A 50 9.91 2.75 9.81
N THR A 51 9.58 1.47 9.65
CA THR A 51 9.10 0.89 8.41
C THR A 51 7.58 0.73 8.43
N ALA A 52 6.92 0.91 7.29
CA ALA A 52 5.52 0.55 7.04
C ALA A 52 5.37 -0.21 5.72
N LEU A 53 4.34 -1.06 5.63
CA LEU A 53 3.90 -1.66 4.38
C LEU A 53 2.78 -0.80 3.80
N VAL A 54 2.86 -0.46 2.52
CA VAL A 54 1.81 0.17 1.72
C VAL A 54 1.32 -0.86 0.70
N ALA A 55 0.11 -1.38 0.92
CA ALA A 55 -0.56 -2.33 0.05
C ALA A 55 -1.55 -1.59 -0.85
N VAL A 56 -1.29 -1.59 -2.15
CA VAL A 56 -1.93 -0.70 -3.12
C VAL A 56 -2.96 -1.48 -3.96
N ASP A 57 -4.21 -1.03 -3.95
CA ASP A 57 -5.29 -1.39 -4.88
C ASP A 57 -5.58 -2.89 -5.05
N LEU A 58 -5.38 -3.70 -4.01
CA LEU A 58 -5.71 -5.12 -4.02
C LEU A 58 -7.23 -5.34 -3.82
N GLN A 59 -8.01 -4.73 -4.73
CA GLN A 59 -9.45 -4.58 -4.66
C GLN A 59 -10.17 -5.46 -5.70
N ASN A 60 -11.45 -5.74 -5.45
CA ASN A 60 -12.26 -6.59 -6.33
C ASN A 60 -12.29 -6.10 -7.78
N ASP A 61 -12.48 -4.81 -8.02
CA ASP A 61 -12.51 -4.25 -9.38
C ASP A 61 -11.20 -4.44 -10.16
N PHE A 62 -10.06 -4.55 -9.47
CA PHE A 62 -8.76 -4.74 -10.11
C PHE A 62 -8.32 -6.20 -10.18
N CYS A 63 -8.74 -7.05 -9.23
CA CYS A 63 -8.13 -8.37 -9.02
C CYS A 63 -9.12 -9.52 -9.12
N HIS A 64 -10.42 -9.29 -8.89
CA HIS A 64 -11.42 -10.36 -8.85
C HIS A 64 -11.94 -10.68 -10.28
N PRO A 65 -12.18 -11.97 -10.62
CA PRO A 65 -12.73 -12.35 -11.93
C PRO A 65 -14.12 -11.76 -12.22
N ASP A 66 -14.90 -11.41 -11.21
CA ASP A 66 -16.17 -10.72 -11.34
C ASP A 66 -16.05 -9.20 -11.17
N GLY A 67 -14.83 -8.67 -11.09
CA GLY A 67 -14.55 -7.24 -10.95
C GLY A 67 -14.60 -6.48 -12.28
N TRP A 68 -14.46 -5.17 -12.18
CA TRP A 68 -14.54 -4.28 -13.34
C TRP A 68 -13.55 -4.61 -14.45
N LEU A 69 -12.23 -4.73 -14.15
CA LEU A 69 -11.23 -5.00 -15.20
C LEU A 69 -11.51 -6.28 -15.97
N ALA A 70 -11.88 -7.35 -15.26
CA ALA A 70 -12.28 -8.61 -15.91
C ALA A 70 -13.52 -8.42 -16.78
N SER A 71 -14.51 -7.63 -16.34
CA SER A 71 -15.75 -7.38 -17.09
C SER A 71 -15.53 -6.65 -18.42
N ILE A 72 -14.44 -5.89 -18.54
CA ILE A 72 -14.03 -5.22 -19.79
C ILE A 72 -12.97 -5.99 -20.58
N GLY A 73 -12.73 -7.27 -20.22
CA GLY A 73 -11.85 -8.17 -20.96
C GLY A 73 -10.38 -8.12 -20.62
N VAL A 74 -10.00 -7.45 -19.51
CA VAL A 74 -8.61 -7.44 -19.02
C VAL A 74 -8.34 -8.74 -18.25
N ASP A 75 -7.23 -9.40 -18.53
CA ASP A 75 -6.79 -10.57 -17.75
C ASP A 75 -6.23 -10.16 -16.39
N VAL A 76 -6.96 -10.47 -15.33
CA VAL A 76 -6.61 -10.17 -13.94
C VAL A 76 -5.90 -11.32 -13.23
N SER A 77 -5.67 -12.45 -13.91
CA SER A 77 -5.10 -13.67 -13.30
C SER A 77 -3.71 -13.44 -12.70
N GLY A 78 -2.96 -12.48 -13.21
CA GLY A 78 -1.65 -12.08 -12.70
C GLY A 78 -1.64 -11.54 -11.26
N ALA A 79 -2.81 -11.21 -10.70
CA ALA A 79 -2.91 -10.74 -9.31
C ALA A 79 -2.94 -11.88 -8.27
N ALA A 80 -3.31 -13.10 -8.66
CA ALA A 80 -3.56 -14.20 -7.72
C ALA A 80 -2.30 -14.60 -6.91
N ALA A 81 -1.14 -14.73 -7.56
CA ALA A 81 0.09 -15.11 -6.90
C ALA A 81 0.59 -14.02 -5.92
N PRO A 82 0.67 -12.73 -6.29
CA PRO A 82 0.97 -11.64 -5.36
C PRO A 82 0.02 -11.55 -4.16
N ILE A 83 -1.29 -11.75 -4.36
CA ILE A 83 -2.28 -11.76 -3.29
C ILE A 83 -1.98 -12.88 -2.28
N ALA A 84 -1.77 -14.10 -2.76
CA ALA A 84 -1.45 -15.24 -1.91
C ALA A 84 -0.12 -15.05 -1.15
N ALA A 85 0.90 -14.50 -1.83
CA ALA A 85 2.19 -14.20 -1.22
C ALA A 85 2.06 -13.11 -0.14
N LEU A 86 1.28 -12.06 -0.39
CA LEU A 86 1.02 -11.01 0.59
C LEU A 86 0.24 -11.55 1.80
N ALA A 87 -0.82 -12.32 1.58
CA ALA A 87 -1.58 -12.97 2.66
C ALA A 87 -0.67 -13.79 3.59
N SER A 88 0.32 -14.48 3.00
CA SER A 88 1.34 -15.24 3.74
C SER A 88 2.33 -14.35 4.50
N ALA A 89 2.68 -13.16 3.98
CA ALA A 89 3.66 -12.27 4.58
C ALA A 89 3.09 -11.38 5.71
N LEU A 90 1.82 -11.02 5.62
CA LEU A 90 1.14 -10.09 6.55
C LEU A 90 1.28 -10.48 8.04
N PRO A 91 1.07 -11.76 8.46
CA PRO A 91 1.21 -12.13 9.87
C PRO A 91 2.61 -11.84 10.43
N GLY A 92 3.67 -12.12 9.67
CA GLY A 92 5.05 -11.85 10.08
C GLY A 92 5.33 -10.35 10.22
N LEU A 93 4.91 -9.55 9.24
CA LEU A 93 5.05 -8.09 9.28
C LEU A 93 4.29 -7.49 10.46
N ARG A 94 3.05 -7.90 10.68
CA ARG A 94 2.24 -7.48 11.82
C ARG A 94 2.86 -7.90 13.15
N ALA A 95 3.37 -9.15 13.25
CA ALA A 95 4.09 -9.63 14.42
C ALA A 95 5.34 -8.80 14.71
N ALA A 96 6.05 -8.39 13.67
CA ALA A 96 7.19 -7.47 13.77
C ALA A 96 6.78 -6.03 14.10
N GLY A 97 5.50 -5.69 14.20
CA GLY A 97 5.01 -4.36 14.52
C GLY A 97 5.13 -3.36 13.37
N VAL A 98 5.28 -3.83 12.13
CA VAL A 98 5.23 -3.00 10.92
C VAL A 98 3.77 -2.62 10.65
N PRO A 99 3.43 -1.33 10.60
CA PRO A 99 2.09 -0.90 10.22
C PRO A 99 1.75 -1.31 8.80
N VAL A 100 0.53 -1.79 8.59
CA VAL A 100 -0.03 -2.05 7.27
C VAL A 100 -0.96 -0.90 6.90
N VAL A 101 -0.72 -0.30 5.74
CA VAL A 101 -1.55 0.74 5.15
C VAL A 101 -2.19 0.18 3.89
N TRP A 102 -3.48 -0.03 3.92
CA TRP A 102 -4.31 -0.36 2.77
C TRP A 102 -4.60 0.93 2.01
N LEU A 103 -3.89 1.13 0.91
CA LEU A 103 -4.05 2.27 0.02
C LEU A 103 -4.92 1.85 -1.16
N ASN A 104 -6.20 2.14 -1.07
CA ASN A 104 -7.20 1.66 -2.01
C ASN A 104 -7.83 2.79 -2.81
N TRP A 105 -8.15 2.52 -4.06
CA TRP A 105 -8.94 3.45 -4.84
C TRP A 105 -10.36 3.54 -4.28
N GLY A 106 -10.89 4.76 -4.17
CA GLY A 106 -12.23 5.01 -3.63
C GLY A 106 -12.82 6.31 -4.16
N ASN A 107 -13.59 6.22 -5.23
CA ASN A 107 -14.26 7.38 -5.83
C ASN A 107 -15.45 7.83 -4.98
N ARG A 108 -15.73 9.13 -5.00
CA ARG A 108 -17.00 9.66 -4.52
C ARG A 108 -18.16 9.19 -5.40
N PRO A 109 -19.36 8.93 -4.82
CA PRO A 109 -20.54 8.57 -5.62
C PRO A 109 -20.93 9.61 -6.66
N ASP A 110 -20.70 10.90 -6.37
CA ASP A 110 -20.96 12.03 -7.26
C ASP A 110 -19.86 12.27 -8.31
N ARG A 111 -18.74 11.55 -8.23
CA ARG A 111 -17.56 11.63 -9.13
C ARG A 111 -16.89 13.00 -9.17
N ALA A 112 -17.17 13.89 -8.21
CA ALA A 112 -16.59 15.22 -8.19
C ALA A 112 -15.07 15.24 -7.98
N ASP A 113 -14.48 14.12 -7.57
CA ASP A 113 -13.05 13.88 -7.40
C ASP A 113 -12.34 13.29 -8.64
N LEU A 114 -13.07 12.98 -9.72
CA LEU A 114 -12.54 12.35 -10.93
C LEU A 114 -12.33 13.37 -12.07
N PRO A 115 -11.09 13.77 -12.36
CA PRO A 115 -10.81 14.60 -13.53
C PRO A 115 -10.97 13.81 -14.84
N PRO A 116 -11.13 14.47 -15.98
CA PRO A 116 -11.31 13.81 -17.28
C PRO A 116 -10.22 12.80 -17.61
N GLY A 117 -8.95 13.09 -17.29
CA GLY A 117 -7.83 12.18 -17.57
C GLY A 117 -7.91 10.86 -16.81
N VAL A 118 -8.45 10.84 -15.58
CA VAL A 118 -8.68 9.59 -14.83
C VAL A 118 -9.84 8.80 -15.45
N ARG A 119 -10.91 9.48 -15.83
CA ARG A 119 -12.08 8.83 -16.46
C ARG A 119 -11.77 8.23 -17.84
N HIS A 120 -10.75 8.77 -18.52
CA HIS A 120 -10.26 8.26 -19.80
C HIS A 120 -9.44 6.96 -19.68
N VAL A 121 -8.95 6.65 -18.47
CA VAL A 121 -8.16 5.42 -18.25
C VAL A 121 -9.05 4.20 -18.48
N TYR A 122 -8.60 3.27 -19.32
CA TYR A 122 -9.31 2.08 -19.80
C TYR A 122 -10.60 2.35 -20.63
N ASP A 123 -10.89 3.62 -20.93
CA ASP A 123 -12.03 4.01 -21.77
C ASP A 123 -11.63 5.16 -22.73
N PRO A 124 -10.66 4.91 -23.64
CA PRO A 124 -10.06 5.95 -24.47
C PRO A 124 -11.00 6.52 -25.55
N ASP A 125 -12.03 5.78 -25.91
CA ASP A 125 -13.01 6.16 -26.94
C ASP A 125 -14.42 6.39 -26.40
N GLY A 126 -14.62 6.25 -25.09
CA GLY A 126 -15.92 6.39 -24.44
C GLY A 126 -16.90 5.24 -24.73
N ALA A 127 -16.41 4.11 -25.26
CA ALA A 127 -17.24 2.96 -25.63
C ALA A 127 -17.19 1.82 -24.60
N SER A 128 -16.29 1.91 -23.62
CA SER A 128 -16.10 0.93 -22.54
C SER A 128 -16.67 1.47 -21.22
N THR A 129 -16.59 0.66 -20.17
CA THR A 129 -16.90 1.09 -18.80
C THR A 129 -15.64 1.62 -18.16
N GLY A 130 -15.57 2.92 -17.90
CA GLY A 130 -14.43 3.60 -17.29
C GLY A 130 -14.55 3.77 -15.77
N ILE A 131 -13.51 4.33 -15.16
CA ILE A 131 -13.47 4.62 -13.71
C ILE A 131 -14.61 5.58 -13.33
N GLY A 132 -15.44 5.16 -12.37
CA GLY A 132 -16.60 5.92 -11.89
C GLY A 132 -17.88 5.73 -12.70
N ASP A 133 -17.90 4.88 -13.73
CA ASP A 133 -19.11 4.58 -14.48
C ASP A 133 -20.01 3.59 -13.74
N PRO A 134 -21.33 3.58 -14.03
CA PRO A 134 -22.26 2.68 -13.38
C PRO A 134 -21.96 1.21 -13.68
N LEU A 135 -22.11 0.35 -12.68
CA LEU A 135 -22.04 -1.10 -12.80
C LEU A 135 -23.45 -1.72 -12.72
N PRO A 136 -23.66 -2.92 -13.29
CA PRO A 136 -24.96 -3.61 -13.25
C PRO A 136 -25.52 -3.81 -11.85
N GLY A 137 -24.66 -3.93 -10.82
CA GLY A 137 -25.03 -4.12 -9.41
C GLY A 137 -25.50 -2.85 -8.69
N GLY A 138 -25.60 -1.70 -9.39
CA GLY A 138 -26.09 -0.44 -8.83
C GLY A 138 -25.02 0.45 -8.19
N SER A 139 -23.80 -0.04 -7.96
CA SER A 139 -22.63 0.77 -7.59
C SER A 139 -21.95 1.34 -8.84
N ARG A 140 -20.86 2.07 -8.64
CA ARG A 140 -19.97 2.54 -9.71
C ARG A 140 -18.62 1.88 -9.60
N VAL A 141 -17.89 1.85 -10.71
CA VAL A 141 -16.49 1.38 -10.73
C VAL A 141 -15.70 2.10 -9.67
N LEU A 142 -15.11 1.32 -8.73
CA LEU A 142 -14.27 1.81 -7.63
C LEU A 142 -14.97 2.83 -6.70
N GLU A 143 -16.29 2.74 -6.53
CA GLU A 143 -17.05 3.58 -5.62
C GLU A 143 -16.71 3.23 -4.17
N LEU A 144 -16.31 4.23 -3.40
CA LEU A 144 -15.94 4.05 -1.99
C LEU A 144 -17.07 3.41 -1.18
N GLY A 145 -16.77 2.31 -0.48
CA GLY A 145 -17.70 1.57 0.35
C GLY A 145 -18.51 0.50 -0.40
N SER A 146 -18.37 0.37 -1.73
CA SER A 146 -18.95 -0.71 -2.50
C SER A 146 -18.11 -2.00 -2.41
N TRP A 147 -18.70 -3.14 -2.81
CA TRP A 147 -17.96 -4.39 -3.00
C TRP A 147 -16.83 -4.20 -4.02
N SER A 148 -17.09 -3.48 -5.10
CA SER A 148 -16.15 -3.16 -6.16
C SER A 148 -14.84 -2.55 -5.63
N ALA A 149 -14.94 -1.59 -4.72
CA ALA A 149 -13.81 -0.94 -4.08
C ALA A 149 -13.34 -1.68 -2.80
N GLY A 150 -13.97 -2.78 -2.44
CA GLY A 150 -13.55 -3.65 -1.34
C GLY A 150 -12.26 -4.41 -1.66
N LEU A 151 -11.51 -4.80 -0.64
CA LEU A 151 -10.39 -5.73 -0.77
C LEU A 151 -10.90 -7.09 -1.25
N VAL A 152 -10.05 -7.85 -1.94
CA VAL A 152 -10.32 -9.26 -2.24
C VAL A 152 -10.41 -10.07 -0.95
N ASP A 153 -11.22 -11.12 -0.95
CA ASP A 153 -11.55 -11.89 0.26
C ASP A 153 -10.35 -12.58 0.92
N GLU A 154 -9.28 -12.85 0.16
CA GLU A 154 -8.04 -13.44 0.65
C GLU A 154 -7.24 -12.51 1.57
N LEU A 155 -7.50 -11.22 1.53
CA LEU A 155 -6.78 -10.20 2.27
C LEU A 155 -7.67 -9.59 3.36
N VAL A 156 -7.50 -10.10 4.58
CA VAL A 156 -8.30 -9.67 5.73
C VAL A 156 -7.57 -8.59 6.52
N PRO A 157 -8.12 -7.36 6.58
CA PRO A 157 -7.59 -6.32 7.45
C PRO A 157 -7.73 -6.71 8.94
N GLU A 158 -6.74 -6.33 9.74
CA GLU A 158 -6.78 -6.51 11.19
C GLU A 158 -7.02 -5.19 11.93
N PRO A 159 -7.57 -5.24 13.16
CA PRO A 159 -7.64 -4.07 14.03
C PRO A 159 -6.26 -3.45 14.23
N GLY A 160 -6.07 -2.20 13.78
CA GLY A 160 -4.78 -1.49 13.81
C GLY A 160 -4.14 -1.29 12.45
N ASP A 161 -4.62 -1.95 11.40
CA ASP A 161 -4.32 -1.60 10.03
C ASP A 161 -4.94 -0.23 9.68
N LEU A 162 -4.32 0.46 8.76
CA LEU A 162 -4.73 1.79 8.34
C LEU A 162 -5.34 1.73 6.94
N HIS A 163 -6.38 2.53 6.71
CA HIS A 163 -7.03 2.61 5.41
C HIS A 163 -6.92 4.03 4.88
N VAL A 164 -6.45 4.17 3.65
CA VAL A 164 -6.35 5.44 2.95
C VAL A 164 -7.01 5.29 1.58
N ALA A 165 -8.03 6.10 1.31
CA ALA A 165 -8.65 6.17 -0.01
C ALA A 165 -7.88 7.14 -0.90
N LYS A 166 -7.65 6.73 -2.16
CA LYS A 166 -7.08 7.55 -3.23
C LYS A 166 -8.02 7.61 -4.44
N HIS A 167 -7.81 8.58 -5.29
CA HIS A 167 -8.55 8.78 -6.54
C HIS A 167 -7.64 9.31 -7.66
N ARG A 168 -6.36 8.91 -7.58
CA ARG A 168 -5.30 9.16 -8.57
C ARG A 168 -4.41 7.91 -8.64
N MET A 169 -3.56 7.82 -9.65
CA MET A 169 -2.59 6.72 -9.76
C MET A 169 -1.68 6.69 -8.53
N SER A 170 -1.07 7.82 -8.17
CA SER A 170 -0.35 7.95 -6.91
C SER A 170 -1.29 8.09 -5.72
N GLY A 171 -0.88 7.51 -4.59
CA GLY A 171 -1.56 7.61 -3.31
C GLY A 171 -1.32 8.91 -2.55
N PHE A 172 -0.43 9.80 -2.99
CA PHE A 172 -0.10 11.01 -2.27
C PHE A 172 -0.98 12.22 -2.63
N PRO A 173 -1.22 12.54 -3.92
CA PRO A 173 -2.02 13.71 -4.27
C PRO A 173 -3.46 13.62 -3.78
N GLY A 174 -3.86 14.62 -2.98
CA GLY A 174 -5.25 14.75 -2.50
C GLY A 174 -5.67 13.73 -1.45
N THR A 175 -4.73 13.03 -0.81
CA THR A 175 -5.00 12.06 0.25
C THR A 175 -4.36 12.46 1.58
N VAL A 176 -4.65 11.68 2.62
CA VAL A 176 -4.04 11.83 3.95
C VAL A 176 -2.80 10.97 4.13
N LEU A 177 -2.30 10.28 3.10
CA LEU A 177 -1.24 9.28 3.22
C LEU A 177 0.02 9.85 3.85
N ASP A 178 0.55 10.97 3.32
CA ASP A 178 1.77 11.60 3.84
C ASP A 178 1.59 12.02 5.31
N ALA A 179 0.46 12.64 5.64
CA ALA A 179 0.17 13.05 7.02
C ALA A 179 0.13 11.86 7.98
N VAL A 180 -0.46 10.73 7.57
CA VAL A 180 -0.50 9.47 8.35
C VAL A 180 0.91 8.92 8.55
N LEU A 181 1.71 8.78 7.49
CA LEU A 181 3.06 8.23 7.54
C LEU A 181 3.97 9.08 8.43
N ARG A 182 3.95 10.41 8.29
CA ARG A 182 4.72 11.33 9.14
C ARG A 182 4.28 11.28 10.60
N ASN A 183 2.97 11.20 10.86
CA ASN A 183 2.48 11.05 12.23
C ASN A 183 2.90 9.71 12.85
N LEU A 184 2.98 8.64 12.06
CA LEU A 184 3.55 7.36 12.49
C LEU A 184 5.07 7.39 12.63
N ARG A 185 5.74 8.45 12.18
CA ARG A 185 7.20 8.58 12.15
C ARG A 185 7.86 7.45 11.38
N VAL A 186 7.31 7.18 10.22
CA VAL A 186 7.82 6.20 9.26
C VAL A 186 8.78 6.91 8.30
N ASP A 187 9.90 6.28 8.01
CA ASP A 187 10.90 6.78 7.07
C ASP A 187 11.03 5.82 5.87
N THR A 188 10.77 4.52 6.07
CA THR A 188 10.93 3.48 5.03
C THR A 188 9.57 2.87 4.68
N LEU A 189 9.29 2.73 3.38
CA LEU A 189 8.06 2.15 2.86
C LEU A 189 8.35 0.88 2.04
N LEU A 190 7.74 -0.22 2.45
CA LEU A 190 7.64 -1.45 1.64
C LEU A 190 6.39 -1.34 0.77
N PHE A 191 6.51 -1.62 -0.53
CA PHE A 191 5.41 -1.54 -1.48
C PHE A 191 4.98 -2.93 -1.94
N ALA A 192 3.67 -3.17 -1.93
CA ALA A 192 2.97 -4.33 -2.48
C ALA A 192 1.73 -3.87 -3.23
N GLY A 193 1.18 -4.69 -4.12
CA GLY A 193 -0.12 -4.42 -4.75
C GLY A 193 -0.15 -4.43 -6.26
N VAL A 194 -1.17 -3.79 -6.83
CA VAL A 194 -1.42 -3.70 -8.28
C VAL A 194 -1.70 -2.24 -8.71
N ASN A 195 -1.46 -1.85 -9.98
CA ASN A 195 -0.53 -2.55 -10.89
C ASN A 195 0.88 -2.08 -10.59
N THR A 196 1.84 -2.99 -10.70
CA THR A 196 3.26 -2.74 -10.38
C THR A 196 3.79 -1.47 -11.06
N ASP A 197 3.53 -1.33 -12.35
CA ASP A 197 4.01 -0.26 -13.23
C ASP A 197 3.11 0.99 -13.24
N GLN A 198 1.98 0.97 -12.55
CA GLN A 198 0.99 2.05 -12.52
C GLN A 198 0.85 2.62 -11.09
N CYS A 199 -0.19 2.22 -10.35
CA CYS A 199 -0.50 2.78 -9.04
C CYS A 199 0.60 2.54 -8.00
N VAL A 200 1.21 1.34 -8.00
CA VAL A 200 2.33 1.02 -7.11
C VAL A 200 3.52 1.90 -7.44
N TYR A 201 3.94 1.92 -8.71
CA TYR A 201 5.09 2.72 -9.15
C TYR A 201 4.87 4.22 -8.98
N ALA A 202 3.70 4.74 -9.38
CA ALA A 202 3.39 6.16 -9.21
C ALA A 202 3.44 6.59 -7.73
N THR A 203 2.93 5.75 -6.81
CA THR A 203 2.98 6.03 -5.39
C THR A 203 4.40 5.94 -4.83
N LEU A 204 5.18 4.95 -5.28
CA LEU A 204 6.58 4.76 -4.90
C LEU A 204 7.45 5.94 -5.33
N VAL A 205 7.29 6.43 -6.56
CA VAL A 205 8.02 7.59 -7.08
C VAL A 205 7.72 8.85 -6.27
N ASP A 206 6.46 9.11 -5.97
CA ASP A 206 6.09 10.25 -5.14
C ASP A 206 6.63 10.11 -3.71
N ALA A 207 6.60 8.90 -3.14
CA ALA A 207 7.19 8.64 -1.82
C ALA A 207 8.68 8.97 -1.79
N ALA A 208 9.45 8.50 -2.79
CA ALA A 208 10.87 8.79 -2.91
C ALA A 208 11.13 10.30 -3.05
N ASN A 209 10.34 11.01 -3.86
CA ASN A 209 10.45 12.46 -4.02
C ASN A 209 10.05 13.25 -2.76
N LEU A 210 9.23 12.68 -1.89
CA LEU A 210 8.87 13.23 -0.59
C LEU A 210 9.90 12.92 0.51
N GLY A 211 10.94 12.12 0.19
CA GLY A 211 12.05 11.80 1.09
C GLY A 211 11.84 10.54 1.93
N TYR A 212 10.97 9.64 1.51
CA TYR A 212 10.90 8.29 2.07
C TYR A 212 11.90 7.37 1.38
N ASP A 213 12.50 6.46 2.16
CA ASP A 213 13.20 5.31 1.59
C ASP A 213 12.17 4.32 1.05
N VAL A 214 12.34 3.84 -0.17
CA VAL A 214 11.35 2.99 -0.82
C VAL A 214 11.92 1.64 -1.21
N VAL A 215 11.17 0.59 -0.92
CA VAL A 215 11.52 -0.80 -1.24
C VAL A 215 10.30 -1.47 -1.87
N LEU A 216 10.40 -1.86 -3.13
CA LEU A 216 9.36 -2.63 -3.81
C LEU A 216 9.56 -4.12 -3.53
N VAL A 217 8.54 -4.81 -3.03
CA VAL A 217 8.58 -6.26 -2.81
C VAL A 217 8.04 -6.94 -4.06
N GLU A 218 8.95 -7.49 -4.89
CA GLU A 218 8.68 -7.86 -6.28
C GLU A 218 7.54 -8.86 -6.43
N ASP A 219 7.58 -9.93 -5.65
CA ASP A 219 6.59 -11.02 -5.67
C ASP A 219 5.29 -10.71 -4.90
N LEU A 220 5.23 -9.57 -4.23
CA LEU A 220 3.99 -9.03 -3.64
C LEU A 220 3.30 -8.02 -4.58
N CYS A 221 3.85 -7.81 -5.78
CA CYS A 221 3.29 -6.91 -6.79
C CYS A 221 2.88 -7.68 -8.04
N GLY A 222 1.77 -7.29 -8.65
CA GLY A 222 1.26 -7.83 -9.91
C GLY A 222 0.86 -6.74 -10.86
N THR A 223 0.70 -7.09 -12.15
CA THR A 223 0.19 -6.16 -13.15
C THR A 223 -0.59 -6.87 -14.24
N THR A 224 -1.53 -6.14 -14.82
CA THR A 224 -2.24 -6.51 -16.06
C THR A 224 -1.52 -6.02 -17.32
N SER A 225 -0.42 -5.30 -17.15
CA SER A 225 0.40 -4.77 -18.25
C SER A 225 1.32 -5.83 -18.85
N PRO A 226 1.84 -5.63 -20.08
CA PRO A 226 2.86 -6.49 -20.65
C PRO A 226 4.12 -6.59 -19.78
N GLY A 227 4.81 -7.76 -19.79
CA GLY A 227 5.94 -8.04 -18.92
C GLY A 227 7.07 -7.00 -18.95
N PHE A 228 7.32 -6.38 -20.11
CA PHE A 228 8.35 -5.33 -20.23
C PHE A 228 8.05 -4.09 -19.35
N CYS A 229 6.77 -3.85 -18.98
CA CYS A 229 6.41 -2.77 -18.07
C CYS A 229 6.92 -3.04 -16.65
N THR A 230 6.80 -4.31 -16.20
CA THR A 230 7.39 -4.74 -14.93
C THR A 230 8.92 -4.62 -14.96
N ASP A 231 9.57 -5.10 -16.02
CA ASP A 231 11.03 -5.05 -16.17
C ASP A 231 11.54 -3.61 -16.12
N ALA A 232 10.89 -2.70 -16.84
CA ALA A 232 11.23 -1.29 -16.84
C ALA A 232 11.01 -0.64 -15.47
N THR A 233 9.93 -1.01 -14.77
CA THR A 233 9.62 -0.53 -13.42
C THR A 233 10.69 -0.96 -12.43
N LEU A 234 11.04 -2.24 -12.39
CA LEU A 234 12.08 -2.76 -11.51
C LEU A 234 13.44 -2.11 -11.79
N TYR A 235 13.79 -1.95 -13.07
CA TYR A 235 15.00 -1.23 -13.46
C TYR A 235 15.01 0.20 -12.92
N ASN A 236 13.93 0.96 -13.13
CA ASN A 236 13.83 2.35 -12.70
C ASN A 236 13.84 2.49 -11.17
N VAL A 237 13.15 1.59 -10.44
CA VAL A 237 13.19 1.59 -8.98
C VAL A 237 14.62 1.44 -8.49
N ARG A 238 15.36 0.43 -8.97
CA ARG A 238 16.74 0.15 -8.57
C ARG A 238 17.73 1.23 -9.00
N GLN A 239 17.48 1.87 -10.14
CA GLN A 239 18.38 2.87 -10.71
C GLN A 239 18.19 4.27 -10.14
N CYS A 240 16.92 4.66 -9.82
CA CYS A 240 16.58 6.06 -9.61
C CYS A 240 15.95 6.35 -8.24
N PHE A 241 15.25 5.38 -7.63
CA PHE A 241 14.36 5.71 -6.51
C PHE A 241 14.71 4.96 -5.22
N GLY A 242 15.11 3.69 -5.29
CA GLY A 242 15.34 2.89 -4.09
C GLY A 242 15.75 1.45 -4.40
N PHE A 243 15.04 0.51 -3.81
CA PHE A 243 15.46 -0.89 -3.79
C PHE A 243 14.31 -1.82 -4.14
N THR A 244 14.67 -3.05 -4.51
CA THR A 244 13.71 -4.15 -4.64
C THR A 244 14.13 -5.33 -3.78
N THR A 245 13.16 -6.11 -3.29
CA THR A 245 13.38 -7.32 -2.49
C THR A 245 12.31 -8.35 -2.83
N THR A 246 12.40 -9.53 -2.24
CA THR A 246 11.36 -10.57 -2.32
C THR A 246 10.70 -10.80 -0.96
N SER A 247 9.51 -11.39 -0.94
CA SER A 247 8.85 -11.81 0.31
C SER A 247 9.68 -12.85 1.07
N ALA A 248 10.43 -13.68 0.36
CA ALA A 248 11.31 -14.68 0.95
C ALA A 248 12.49 -14.02 1.68
N ASP A 249 13.17 -13.05 1.06
CA ASP A 249 14.26 -12.29 1.69
C ASP A 249 13.77 -11.49 2.90
N LEU A 250 12.61 -10.86 2.76
CA LEU A 250 11.98 -10.12 3.85
C LEU A 250 11.66 -11.04 5.03
N ARG A 251 11.07 -12.20 4.77
CA ARG A 251 10.78 -13.21 5.81
C ARG A 251 12.04 -13.70 6.48
N ALA A 252 13.06 -14.08 5.70
CA ALA A 252 14.34 -14.52 6.24
C ALA A 252 14.96 -13.51 7.20
N GLY A 253 14.87 -12.20 6.88
CA GLY A 253 15.29 -11.13 7.79
C GLY A 253 14.43 -11.04 9.06
N LEU A 254 13.10 -11.12 8.93
CA LEU A 254 12.19 -11.07 10.07
C LEU A 254 12.38 -12.24 11.04
N ASP A 255 12.67 -13.43 10.53
CA ASP A 255 12.89 -14.65 11.33
C ASP A 255 14.16 -14.58 12.19
N THR A 256 15.09 -13.65 11.88
CA THR A 256 16.30 -13.41 12.71
C THR A 256 16.02 -12.58 13.96
N GLN A 257 14.83 -11.99 14.07
CA GLN A 257 14.47 -11.19 15.24
C GLN A 257 14.05 -12.13 16.38
N GLU A 258 14.77 -12.09 17.49
CA GLU A 258 14.32 -12.76 18.72
C GLU A 258 12.96 -12.17 19.16
N PRO A 259 12.04 -13.03 19.68
CA PRO A 259 10.72 -12.63 20.11
C PRO A 259 10.71 -11.62 21.28
#